data_e75f0e9806f273b6722147d37a46f93f
#
_entry.id   e75f0e9806f273b6722147d37a46f93f
#
_cell.length_a   1.000
_cell.length_b   1.000
_cell.length_c   1.000
_cell.angle_alpha   90.00
_cell.angle_beta   90.00
_cell.angle_gamma   90.00
#
_symmetry.space_group_name_H-M   'P 1'
#
loop_
_entity.id
_entity.type
_entity.pdbx_description
1 polymer ?
#
loop_
_entity_poly.entity_id
_entity_poly.type
_entity_poly.pdbx_seq_one_letter_code
_entity_poly.pdbx_strand_id
1 'polypeptide(L)'
;MLAEKARAKSVDVLDAPICRGQMAANTGTMLILCGGSPQVFERGKPIYSTFGKDYVLLGDIGAGQFGKAMNNFLLWVNGIALIEAGRLSEANGMDLVKLRDALLISSGASDALKNWENVSFTWALKDMQIVIKMADQAGLSLPIAGAIKELVKEGRRIKRSNPPDWTGCNKR
;
A
#
# COMPACT_ATOMS: atom_id res chain seq x y z
N MET A 1 -4.54 -24.81 -8.14
CA MET A 1 -4.11 -23.80 -7.13
C MET A 1 -4.56 -24.19 -5.72
N LEU A 2 -4.21 -23.42 -4.63
CA LEU A 2 -4.56 -23.81 -3.25
C LEU A 2 -6.08 -23.93 -3.06
N ALA A 3 -6.86 -22.96 -3.59
CA ALA A 3 -8.32 -22.96 -3.51
C ALA A 3 -8.99 -24.19 -4.15
N GLU A 4 -8.47 -24.70 -5.26
CA GLU A 4 -8.97 -25.91 -5.91
C GLU A 4 -8.72 -27.15 -5.05
N LYS A 5 -7.52 -27.24 -4.47
CA LYS A 5 -7.16 -28.33 -3.55
C LYS A 5 -8.03 -28.32 -2.29
N ALA A 6 -8.36 -27.15 -1.78
CA ALA A 6 -9.26 -26.99 -0.64
C ALA A 6 -10.69 -27.40 -1.00
N ARG A 7 -11.19 -26.93 -2.14
CA ARG A 7 -12.53 -27.28 -2.64
C ARG A 7 -12.71 -28.79 -2.82
N ALA A 8 -11.68 -29.47 -3.34
CA ALA A 8 -11.69 -30.94 -3.48
C ALA A 8 -11.79 -31.67 -2.13
N LYS A 9 -11.54 -30.97 -1.02
CA LYS A 9 -11.65 -31.50 0.36
C LYS A 9 -12.83 -30.88 1.14
N SER A 10 -13.74 -30.19 0.45
CA SER A 10 -14.87 -29.48 1.08
C SER A 10 -14.43 -28.46 2.14
N VAL A 11 -13.25 -27.81 1.93
CA VAL A 11 -12.72 -26.75 2.79
C VAL A 11 -12.95 -25.40 2.15
N ASP A 12 -13.57 -24.50 2.88
CA ASP A 12 -13.77 -23.11 2.47
C ASP A 12 -12.47 -22.31 2.54
N VAL A 13 -12.25 -21.43 1.58
CA VAL A 13 -11.06 -20.57 1.49
C VAL A 13 -11.46 -19.14 1.17
N LEU A 14 -10.78 -18.21 1.82
CA LEU A 14 -10.74 -16.79 1.49
C LEU A 14 -9.28 -16.35 1.32
N ASP A 15 -9.01 -15.47 0.39
CA ASP A 15 -7.82 -14.65 0.46
C ASP A 15 -8.18 -13.33 1.18
N ALA A 16 -7.41 -13.00 2.20
CA ALA A 16 -7.74 -11.91 3.13
C ALA A 16 -6.49 -11.09 3.53
N PRO A 17 -5.77 -10.49 2.59
CA PRO A 17 -4.63 -9.65 2.91
C PRO A 17 -5.03 -8.39 3.67
N ILE A 18 -4.09 -7.90 4.49
CA ILE A 18 -4.27 -6.75 5.37
C ILE A 18 -3.59 -5.49 4.83
N CYS A 19 -4.16 -4.33 5.14
CA CYS A 19 -3.66 -2.99 4.80
C CYS A 19 -3.54 -2.10 6.05
N ARG A 20 -2.97 -0.89 5.88
CA ARG A 20 -2.72 0.17 6.88
C ARG A 20 -1.49 -0.02 7.75
N GLY A 21 -0.65 -1.04 7.50
CA GLY A 21 0.67 -1.17 8.12
C GLY A 21 0.68 -1.48 9.61
N GLN A 22 1.85 -1.30 10.23
CA GLN A 22 2.11 -1.72 11.61
C GLN A 22 1.26 -0.95 12.64
N MET A 23 1.02 0.34 12.43
CA MET A 23 0.20 1.14 13.34
C MET A 23 -1.21 0.56 13.47
N ALA A 24 -1.83 0.21 12.33
CA ALA A 24 -3.16 -0.39 12.34
C ALA A 24 -3.16 -1.80 12.96
N ALA A 25 -2.09 -2.57 12.79
CA ALA A 25 -1.94 -3.85 13.47
C ALA A 25 -1.88 -3.69 14.99
N ASN A 26 -1.12 -2.71 15.48
CA ASN A 26 -0.97 -2.44 16.92
C ASN A 26 -2.27 -1.94 17.58
N THR A 27 -3.14 -1.27 16.81
CA THR A 27 -4.38 -0.66 17.31
C THR A 27 -5.65 -1.42 16.96
N GLY A 28 -5.53 -2.58 16.28
CA GLY A 28 -6.69 -3.37 15.85
C GLY A 28 -7.55 -2.67 14.78
N THR A 29 -6.95 -1.75 14.00
CA THR A 29 -7.67 -0.93 13.00
C THR A 29 -7.31 -1.29 11.56
N MET A 30 -6.85 -2.53 11.31
CA MET A 30 -6.49 -2.99 9.96
C MET A 30 -7.70 -2.97 9.02
N LEU A 31 -7.43 -2.72 7.74
CA LEU A 31 -8.34 -2.99 6.64
C LEU A 31 -8.00 -4.37 6.06
N ILE A 32 -9.02 -5.22 5.92
CA ILE A 32 -8.92 -6.56 5.34
C ILE A 32 -9.63 -6.56 3.99
N LEU A 33 -8.90 -6.88 2.94
CA LEU A 33 -9.43 -7.00 1.59
C LEU A 33 -9.68 -8.48 1.29
N CYS A 34 -10.93 -8.86 1.11
CA CYS A 34 -11.29 -10.26 0.97
C CYS A 34 -11.65 -10.64 -0.48
N GLY A 35 -11.25 -11.84 -0.87
CA GLY A 35 -11.70 -12.52 -2.08
C GLY A 35 -12.21 -13.92 -1.78
N GLY A 36 -13.40 -14.27 -2.28
CA GLY A 36 -14.06 -15.55 -2.08
C GLY A 36 -15.57 -15.46 -2.12
N SER A 37 -16.26 -16.52 -1.70
CA SER A 37 -17.71 -16.51 -1.72
C SER A 37 -18.30 -15.60 -0.63
N PRO A 38 -19.44 -14.92 -0.89
CA PRO A 38 -20.11 -14.08 0.11
C PRO A 38 -20.45 -14.85 1.40
N GLN A 39 -20.86 -16.10 1.30
CA GLN A 39 -21.22 -16.93 2.46
C GLN A 39 -20.02 -17.19 3.37
N VAL A 40 -18.85 -17.48 2.80
CA VAL A 40 -17.61 -17.70 3.56
C VAL A 40 -17.11 -16.38 4.16
N PHE A 41 -17.23 -15.27 3.42
CA PHE A 41 -16.92 -13.95 3.93
C PHE A 41 -17.75 -13.57 5.15
N GLU A 42 -19.08 -13.77 5.09
CA GLU A 42 -19.97 -13.48 6.23
C GLU A 42 -19.61 -14.31 7.48
N ARG A 43 -19.31 -15.60 7.29
CA ARG A 43 -18.85 -16.47 8.38
C ARG A 43 -17.52 -16.05 8.97
N GLY A 44 -16.66 -15.39 8.19
CA GLY A 44 -15.37 -14.88 8.64
C GLY A 44 -15.44 -13.59 9.45
N LYS A 45 -16.54 -12.82 9.38
CA LYS A 45 -16.67 -11.51 10.05
C LYS A 45 -16.36 -11.52 11.56
N PRO A 46 -16.80 -12.50 12.35
CA PRO A 46 -16.45 -12.55 13.77
C PRO A 46 -14.94 -12.66 14.01
N ILE A 47 -14.20 -13.29 13.09
CA ILE A 47 -12.74 -13.42 13.15
C ILE A 47 -12.11 -12.09 12.78
N TYR A 48 -12.52 -11.45 11.65
CA TYR A 48 -11.94 -10.20 11.19
C TYR A 48 -12.13 -9.06 12.19
N SER A 49 -13.27 -9.02 12.87
CA SER A 49 -13.60 -7.98 13.86
C SER A 49 -12.68 -8.00 15.09
N THR A 50 -11.93 -9.08 15.32
CA THR A 50 -11.00 -9.15 16.47
C THR A 50 -9.72 -8.34 16.26
N PHE A 51 -9.34 -8.03 15.01
CA PHE A 51 -8.10 -7.33 14.68
C PHE A 51 -8.22 -6.30 13.55
N GLY A 52 -9.37 -6.23 12.88
CA GLY A 52 -9.66 -5.31 11.79
C GLY A 52 -10.84 -4.41 12.09
N LYS A 53 -10.74 -3.16 11.67
CA LYS A 53 -11.85 -2.19 11.76
C LYS A 53 -12.76 -2.27 10.53
N ASP A 54 -12.15 -2.46 9.36
CA ASP A 54 -12.85 -2.50 8.08
C ASP A 54 -12.50 -3.79 7.35
N TYR A 55 -13.49 -4.42 6.75
CA TYR A 55 -13.33 -5.61 5.92
C TYR A 55 -14.28 -5.54 4.72
N VAL A 56 -13.74 -5.79 3.53
CA VAL A 56 -14.44 -5.58 2.26
C VAL A 56 -14.26 -6.82 1.38
N LEU A 57 -15.37 -7.39 0.91
CA LEU A 57 -15.35 -8.41 -0.13
C LEU A 57 -15.24 -7.74 -1.50
N LEU A 58 -14.14 -8.00 -2.21
CA LEU A 58 -13.85 -7.39 -3.51
C LEU A 58 -14.32 -8.24 -4.70
N GLY A 59 -14.55 -9.52 -4.49
CA GLY A 59 -14.96 -10.46 -5.53
C GLY A 59 -14.56 -11.89 -5.20
N ASP A 60 -14.40 -12.71 -6.23
CA ASP A 60 -14.00 -14.11 -6.10
C ASP A 60 -12.58 -14.29 -5.53
N ILE A 61 -12.18 -15.54 -5.30
CA ILE A 61 -10.84 -15.92 -4.83
C ILE A 61 -9.77 -15.23 -5.69
N GLY A 62 -8.86 -14.54 -5.03
CA GLY A 62 -7.78 -13.74 -5.62
C GLY A 62 -8.06 -12.23 -5.66
N ALA A 63 -9.34 -11.81 -5.55
CA ALA A 63 -9.71 -10.39 -5.59
C ALA A 63 -9.12 -9.59 -4.42
N GLY A 64 -9.01 -10.18 -3.23
CA GLY A 64 -8.35 -9.56 -2.09
C GLY A 64 -6.87 -9.32 -2.34
N GLN A 65 -6.16 -10.31 -2.85
CA GLN A 65 -4.73 -10.18 -3.21
C GLN A 65 -4.51 -9.17 -4.32
N PHE A 66 -5.40 -9.14 -5.32
CA PHE A 66 -5.38 -8.12 -6.36
C PHE A 66 -5.57 -6.72 -5.77
N GLY A 67 -6.59 -6.54 -4.94
CA GLY A 67 -6.84 -5.27 -4.25
C GLY A 67 -5.64 -4.80 -3.41
N LYS A 68 -5.00 -5.72 -2.71
CA LYS A 68 -3.76 -5.43 -1.96
C LYS A 68 -2.62 -4.99 -2.88
N ALA A 69 -2.44 -5.64 -4.04
CA ALA A 69 -1.41 -5.25 -5.00
C ALA A 69 -1.66 -3.84 -5.54
N MET A 70 -2.91 -3.47 -5.86
CA MET A 70 -3.27 -2.12 -6.31
C MET A 70 -3.09 -1.07 -5.21
N ASN A 71 -3.49 -1.38 -3.97
CA ASN A 71 -3.22 -0.50 -2.83
C ASN A 71 -1.72 -0.20 -2.70
N ASN A 72 -0.87 -1.23 -2.77
CA ASN A 72 0.57 -1.06 -2.61
C ASN A 72 1.21 -0.36 -3.81
N PHE A 73 0.72 -0.60 -5.03
CA PHE A 73 1.15 0.16 -6.21
C PHE A 73 0.92 1.66 -6.00
N LEU A 74 -0.29 2.07 -5.63
CA LEU A 74 -0.61 3.48 -5.39
C LEU A 74 0.19 4.07 -4.23
N LEU A 75 0.42 3.31 -3.15
CA LEU A 75 1.27 3.74 -2.03
C LEU A 75 2.68 4.06 -2.50
N TRP A 76 3.29 3.20 -3.34
CA TRP A 76 4.67 3.40 -3.78
C TRP A 76 4.80 4.48 -4.85
N VAL A 77 3.80 4.67 -5.73
CA VAL A 77 3.71 5.84 -6.63
C VAL A 77 3.73 7.13 -5.81
N ASN A 78 2.83 7.24 -4.83
CA ASN A 78 2.78 8.40 -3.95
C ASN A 78 4.09 8.59 -3.16
N GLY A 79 4.67 7.51 -2.64
CA GLY A 79 5.92 7.57 -1.89
C GLY A 79 7.10 8.11 -2.70
N ILE A 80 7.25 7.72 -3.96
CA ILE A 80 8.29 8.25 -4.85
C ILE A 80 7.99 9.70 -5.24
N ALA A 81 6.74 10.01 -5.60
CA ALA A 81 6.34 11.37 -5.92
C ALA A 81 6.60 12.35 -4.75
N LEU A 82 6.41 11.91 -3.50
CA LEU A 82 6.70 12.71 -2.31
C LEU A 82 8.20 12.95 -2.10
N ILE A 83 9.07 12.02 -2.49
CA ILE A 83 10.52 12.26 -2.49
C ILE A 83 10.88 13.35 -3.49
N GLU A 84 10.38 13.27 -4.72
CA GLU A 84 10.69 14.24 -5.78
C GLU A 84 10.10 15.62 -5.48
N ALA A 85 8.83 15.68 -5.09
CA ALA A 85 8.16 16.92 -4.72
C ALA A 85 8.83 17.59 -3.52
N GLY A 86 9.22 16.81 -2.50
CA GLY A 86 9.92 17.34 -1.34
C GLY A 86 11.27 17.93 -1.69
N ARG A 87 12.09 17.23 -2.45
CA ARG A 87 13.41 17.72 -2.91
C ARG A 87 13.30 18.98 -3.77
N LEU A 88 12.32 19.00 -4.68
CA LEU A 88 12.07 20.19 -5.50
C LEU A 88 11.65 21.38 -4.64
N SER A 89 10.82 21.16 -3.65
CA SER A 89 10.35 22.20 -2.73
C SER A 89 11.48 22.72 -1.85
N GLU A 90 12.32 21.84 -1.28
CA GLU A 90 13.52 22.21 -0.51
C GLU A 90 14.50 23.05 -1.35
N ALA A 91 14.73 22.66 -2.61
CA ALA A 91 15.59 23.40 -3.54
C ALA A 91 15.05 24.81 -3.86
N ASN A 92 13.76 25.04 -3.70
CA ASN A 92 13.10 26.34 -3.86
C ASN A 92 12.85 27.07 -2.53
N GLY A 93 13.44 26.61 -1.42
CA GLY A 93 13.35 27.26 -0.11
C GLY A 93 11.99 27.16 0.56
N MET A 94 11.14 26.19 0.17
CA MET A 94 9.82 26.00 0.75
C MET A 94 9.90 25.31 2.11
N ASP A 95 9.06 25.73 3.03
CA ASP A 95 8.80 25.04 4.29
C ASP A 95 7.91 23.81 4.02
N LEU A 96 8.49 22.61 4.12
CA LEU A 96 7.78 21.37 3.81
C LEU A 96 6.65 21.06 4.78
N VAL A 97 6.75 21.47 6.05
CA VAL A 97 5.68 21.22 7.04
C VAL A 97 4.43 22.02 6.66
N LYS A 98 4.61 23.32 6.34
CA LYS A 98 3.50 24.15 5.88
C LYS A 98 2.92 23.67 4.56
N LEU A 99 3.79 23.27 3.64
CA LEU A 99 3.37 22.72 2.35
C LEU A 99 2.58 21.41 2.53
N ARG A 100 3.03 20.51 3.41
CA ARG A 100 2.32 19.28 3.76
C ARG A 100 0.91 19.56 4.26
N ASP A 101 0.76 20.51 5.19
CA ASP A 101 -0.56 20.85 5.75
C ASP A 101 -1.53 21.33 4.66
N ALA A 102 -1.05 22.16 3.73
CA ALA A 102 -1.84 22.59 2.57
C ALA A 102 -2.17 21.43 1.62
N LEU A 103 -1.21 20.55 1.33
CA LEU A 103 -1.43 19.41 0.44
C LEU A 103 -2.41 18.39 1.04
N LEU A 104 -2.43 18.21 2.36
CA LEU A 104 -3.35 17.27 3.03
C LEU A 104 -4.83 17.67 2.92
N ILE A 105 -5.13 18.93 2.64
CA ILE A 105 -6.49 19.43 2.40
C ILE A 105 -6.79 19.72 0.93
N SER A 106 -5.92 19.26 0.02
CA SER A 106 -6.05 19.46 -1.42
C SER A 106 -6.02 18.14 -2.19
N SER A 107 -6.13 18.21 -3.52
CA SER A 107 -6.12 17.05 -4.42
C SER A 107 -4.82 16.23 -4.39
N GLY A 108 -3.73 16.78 -3.89
CA GLY A 108 -2.46 16.06 -3.70
C GLY A 108 -2.40 15.21 -2.42
N ALA A 109 -3.46 15.17 -1.63
CA ALA A 109 -3.52 14.38 -0.40
C ALA A 109 -3.33 12.88 -0.66
N SER A 110 -2.55 12.23 0.21
CA SER A 110 -2.40 10.78 0.19
C SER A 110 -2.09 10.25 1.59
N ASP A 111 -2.37 8.96 1.81
CA ASP A 111 -1.99 8.31 3.08
C ASP A 111 -0.47 8.29 3.27
N ALA A 112 0.30 8.17 2.17
CA ALA A 112 1.76 8.26 2.21
C ALA A 112 2.26 9.63 2.71
N LEU A 113 1.61 10.74 2.32
CA LEU A 113 1.93 12.07 2.83
C LEU A 113 1.52 12.22 4.29
N LYS A 114 0.32 11.75 4.65
CA LYS A 114 -0.22 11.81 6.00
C LYS A 114 0.66 11.06 7.02
N ASN A 115 1.16 9.90 6.63
CA ASN A 115 1.93 9.00 7.47
C ASN A 115 3.39 8.86 6.97
N TRP A 116 3.97 9.95 6.45
CA TRP A 116 5.28 9.94 5.80
C TRP A 116 6.39 9.32 6.66
N GLU A 117 6.39 9.55 7.94
CA GLU A 117 7.36 9.01 8.89
C GLU A 117 7.38 7.47 8.89
N ASN A 118 6.23 6.83 8.66
CA ASN A 118 6.06 5.37 8.63
C ASN A 118 6.33 4.72 7.27
N VAL A 119 6.51 5.53 6.21
CA VAL A 119 6.83 5.02 4.86
C VAL A 119 8.30 4.61 4.80
N SER A 120 8.60 3.32 4.82
CA SER A 120 9.97 2.80 4.91
C SER A 120 10.55 2.25 3.61
N PHE A 121 9.74 2.04 2.58
CA PHE A 121 10.09 1.34 1.32
C PHE A 121 10.64 -0.09 1.50
N THR A 122 10.52 -0.68 2.68
CA THR A 122 11.10 -2.00 2.97
C THR A 122 10.58 -3.09 2.05
N TRP A 123 9.28 -3.09 1.75
CA TRP A 123 8.62 -4.09 0.93
C TRP A 123 8.30 -3.62 -0.50
N ALA A 124 8.64 -2.37 -0.82
CA ALA A 124 8.24 -1.72 -2.06
C ALA A 124 8.69 -2.48 -3.31
N LEU A 125 9.94 -2.93 -3.37
CA LEU A 125 10.44 -3.68 -4.53
C LEU A 125 9.67 -4.99 -4.75
N LYS A 126 9.44 -5.77 -3.69
CA LYS A 126 8.67 -7.01 -3.77
C LYS A 126 7.24 -6.74 -4.25
N ASP A 127 6.60 -5.70 -3.72
CA ASP A 127 5.24 -5.35 -4.09
C ASP A 127 5.16 -4.94 -5.56
N MET A 128 6.10 -4.13 -6.04
CA MET A 128 6.15 -3.74 -7.45
C MET A 128 6.46 -4.90 -8.39
N GLN A 129 7.27 -5.89 -7.96
CA GLN A 129 7.50 -7.12 -8.73
C GLN A 129 6.21 -7.92 -8.91
N ILE A 130 5.34 -7.96 -7.90
CA ILE A 130 4.02 -8.59 -7.99
C ILE A 130 3.15 -7.86 -9.02
N VAL A 131 3.10 -6.52 -8.98
CA VAL A 131 2.32 -5.72 -9.93
C VAL A 131 2.78 -5.94 -11.37
N ILE A 132 4.10 -5.92 -11.62
CA ILE A 132 4.66 -6.18 -12.96
C ILE A 132 4.29 -7.59 -13.44
N LYS A 133 4.45 -8.61 -12.59
CA LYS A 133 4.06 -9.98 -12.95
C LYS A 133 2.57 -10.09 -13.31
N MET A 134 1.70 -9.38 -12.59
CA MET A 134 0.27 -9.36 -12.91
C MET A 134 0.00 -8.67 -14.25
N ALA A 135 0.70 -7.56 -14.54
CA ALA A 135 0.62 -6.87 -15.82
C ALA A 135 1.05 -7.77 -16.98
N ASP A 136 2.19 -8.46 -16.85
CA ASP A 136 2.70 -9.40 -17.86
C ASP A 136 1.69 -10.53 -18.12
N GLN A 137 1.11 -11.10 -17.09
CA GLN A 137 0.08 -12.15 -17.21
C GLN A 137 -1.21 -11.66 -17.91
N ALA A 138 -1.53 -10.37 -17.76
CA ALA A 138 -2.68 -9.73 -18.41
C ALA A 138 -2.35 -9.17 -19.81
N GLY A 139 -1.09 -9.20 -20.24
CA GLY A 139 -0.64 -8.60 -21.49
C GLY A 139 -0.74 -7.07 -21.51
N LEU A 140 -0.65 -6.43 -20.32
CA LEU A 140 -0.80 -4.98 -20.18
C LEU A 140 0.54 -4.28 -20.06
N SER A 141 0.71 -3.17 -20.80
CA SER A 141 1.83 -2.25 -20.61
C SER A 141 1.53 -1.25 -19.50
N LEU A 142 2.30 -1.29 -18.42
CA LEU A 142 2.18 -0.38 -17.27
C LEU A 142 3.50 0.41 -17.07
N PRO A 143 3.78 1.44 -17.90
CA PRO A 143 5.06 2.17 -17.85
C PRO A 143 5.33 2.82 -16.49
N ILE A 144 4.31 3.38 -15.83
CA ILE A 144 4.46 3.94 -14.47
C ILE A 144 4.89 2.86 -13.49
N ALA A 145 4.26 1.69 -13.50
CA ALA A 145 4.65 0.60 -12.61
C ALA A 145 6.10 0.13 -12.85
N GLY A 146 6.53 0.09 -14.12
CA GLY A 146 7.90 -0.22 -14.50
C GLY A 146 8.90 0.79 -13.93
N ALA A 147 8.65 2.09 -14.09
CA ALA A 147 9.47 3.15 -13.53
C ALA A 147 9.53 3.09 -11.99
N ILE A 148 8.36 2.96 -11.34
CA ILE A 148 8.28 2.88 -9.87
C ILE A 148 9.04 1.66 -9.33
N LYS A 149 9.00 0.50 -10.00
CA LYS A 149 9.78 -0.68 -9.60
C LYS A 149 11.28 -0.40 -9.49
N GLU A 150 11.83 0.42 -10.37
CA GLU A 150 13.25 0.82 -10.28
C GLU A 150 13.46 1.92 -9.23
N LEU A 151 12.61 2.93 -9.22
CA LEU A 151 12.71 4.10 -8.32
C LEU A 151 12.57 3.73 -6.84
N VAL A 152 11.81 2.72 -6.46
CA VAL A 152 11.67 2.32 -5.05
C VAL A 152 12.98 1.80 -4.43
N LYS A 153 13.94 1.33 -5.25
CA LYS A 153 15.27 0.95 -4.78
C LYS A 153 16.02 2.18 -4.25
N GLU A 154 15.97 3.28 -5.00
CA GLU A 154 16.57 4.56 -4.60
C GLU A 154 15.74 5.23 -3.50
N GLY A 155 14.42 5.19 -3.57
CA GLY A 155 13.53 5.68 -2.53
C GLY A 155 13.84 5.10 -1.15
N ARG A 156 14.18 3.80 -1.09
CA ARG A 156 14.62 3.15 0.15
C ARG A 156 15.94 3.72 0.69
N ARG A 157 16.89 4.04 -0.20
CA ARG A 157 18.18 4.65 0.20
C ARG A 157 17.96 6.06 0.73
N ILE A 158 17.23 6.88 -0.02
CA ILE A 158 16.90 8.25 0.36
C ILE A 158 16.19 8.29 1.71
N LYS A 159 15.17 7.45 1.90
CA LYS A 159 14.39 7.40 3.14
C LYS A 159 15.25 7.07 4.37
N ARG A 160 16.35 6.34 4.20
CA ARG A 160 17.29 5.97 5.28
C ARG A 160 18.38 6.99 5.52
N SER A 161 18.74 7.80 4.53
CA SER A 161 19.88 8.72 4.63
C SER A 161 19.45 10.17 4.79
N ASN A 162 18.70 10.71 3.84
CA ASN A 162 18.29 12.11 3.80
C ASN A 162 16.92 12.26 3.12
N PRO A 163 15.82 11.83 3.77
CA PRO A 163 14.48 12.02 3.26
C PRO A 163 14.05 13.49 3.34
N PRO A 164 13.18 13.98 2.43
CA PRO A 164 12.51 15.26 2.59
C PRO A 164 11.79 15.34 3.94
N ASP A 165 11.95 16.45 4.64
CA ASP A 165 11.42 16.60 6.01
C ASP A 165 9.96 17.10 6.04
N TRP A 166 9.05 16.29 5.52
CA TRP A 166 7.63 16.58 5.50
C TRP A 166 6.99 16.76 6.89
N THR A 167 7.64 16.31 7.96
CA THR A 167 7.08 16.27 9.31
C THR A 167 7.78 17.20 10.30
N GLY A 168 8.89 17.82 9.92
CA GLY A 168 9.72 18.64 10.81
C GLY A 168 10.47 17.83 11.86
N CYS A 169 10.53 16.50 11.71
CA CYS A 169 11.18 15.61 12.66
C CYS A 169 12.68 15.43 12.41
N ASN A 170 13.18 15.83 11.23
CA ASN A 170 14.59 15.72 10.87
C ASN A 170 15.42 16.94 11.33
N LYS A 171 14.97 17.67 12.33
CA LYS A 171 15.76 18.78 12.89
C LYS A 171 17.10 18.25 13.38
N ARG A 172 18.14 18.59 12.65
CA ARG A 172 19.54 18.38 12.97
C ARG A 172 19.94 19.18 14.20
#